data_29c66a5d07a7dc433ca7f5682e9e83c7
#
_entry.id   29c66a5d07a7dc433ca7f5682e9e83c7
#
_cell.length_a   1.000
_cell.length_b   1.000
_cell.length_c   1.000
_cell.angle_alpha   90.00
_cell.angle_beta   90.00
_cell.angle_gamma   90.00
#
_symmetry.space_group_name_H-M   'P 1'
#
loop_
_entity.id
_entity.type
_entity.pdbx_description
1 polymer ?
#
loop_
_entity_poly.entity_id
_entity_poly.type
_entity_poly.pdbx_seq_one_letter_code
_entity_poly.pdbx_strand_id
1 'polypeptide(L)'
;IAGTHTNMKDCCLLAGCCTRRDIRFVAKRELLKPPFGFLFRMSGIIPVDRKIHDATVMPAVNKILSEGGMVGIFPEGTINRTDDIIMPFKKGAVRMSLENNCKILPFAINGKYKRGKLKIKFGDAYFPETNDIEKETKLLEQKVIKLIKECE
;
A
#
# COMPACT_ATOMS: atom_id res chain seq x y z
N ILE A 1 2.16 0.26 5.48
CA ILE A 1 2.53 1.40 4.62
C ILE A 1 1.50 1.59 3.52
N ALA A 2 1.22 2.83 3.11
CA ALA A 2 0.21 3.15 2.09
C ALA A 2 0.67 4.30 1.19
N GLY A 3 0.49 4.17 -0.13
CA GLY A 3 0.90 5.22 -1.08
C GLY A 3 0.62 4.90 -2.55
N THR A 4 1.30 5.60 -3.44
CA THR A 4 1.08 5.55 -4.89
C THR A 4 1.42 4.20 -5.51
N HIS A 5 0.69 3.85 -6.58
CA HIS A 5 0.94 2.65 -7.37
C HIS A 5 1.16 3.02 -8.84
N THR A 6 2.42 3.06 -9.24
CA THR A 6 2.83 3.52 -10.56
C THR A 6 3.29 2.37 -11.47
N ASN A 7 3.74 1.27 -10.89
CA ASN A 7 4.28 0.13 -11.64
C ASN A 7 4.15 -1.19 -10.87
N MET A 8 4.11 -2.31 -11.58
CA MET A 8 4.11 -3.63 -10.94
C MET A 8 5.36 -3.90 -10.08
N LYS A 9 6.46 -3.21 -10.35
CA LYS A 9 7.73 -3.33 -9.61
C LYS A 9 7.74 -2.57 -8.28
N ASP A 10 6.69 -1.77 -7.97
CA ASP A 10 6.64 -0.97 -6.75
C ASP A 10 6.75 -1.82 -5.48
N CYS A 11 6.15 -3.02 -5.47
CA CYS A 11 6.28 -3.94 -4.35
C CYS A 11 7.74 -4.36 -4.12
N CYS A 12 8.48 -4.67 -5.18
CA CYS A 12 9.89 -5.05 -5.09
C CYS A 12 10.75 -3.87 -4.63
N LEU A 13 10.46 -2.66 -5.12
CA LEU A 13 11.15 -1.44 -4.71
C LEU A 13 10.96 -1.17 -3.22
N LEU A 14 9.72 -1.23 -2.74
CA LEU A 14 9.39 -1.03 -1.34
C LEU A 14 10.00 -2.10 -0.43
N ALA A 15 9.95 -3.37 -0.84
CA ALA A 15 10.60 -4.46 -0.11
C ALA A 15 12.12 -4.24 0.01
N GLY A 16 12.77 -3.75 -1.06
CA GLY A 16 14.19 -3.40 -1.04
C GLY A 16 14.53 -2.20 -0.15
N CYS A 17 13.61 -1.26 0.03
CA CYS A 17 13.79 -0.11 0.93
C CYS A 17 13.56 -0.46 2.41
N CYS A 18 12.77 -1.49 2.72
CA CYS A 18 12.38 -1.87 4.08
C CYS A 18 13.07 -3.16 4.53
N THR A 19 14.40 -3.12 4.71
CA THR A 19 15.22 -4.30 5.01
C THR A 19 15.07 -4.85 6.44
N ARG A 20 14.45 -4.08 7.35
CA ARG A 20 14.31 -4.49 8.77
C ARG A 20 13.00 -5.24 9.06
N ARG A 21 12.00 -5.17 8.19
CA ARG A 21 10.69 -5.82 8.35
C ARG A 21 10.18 -6.28 7.02
N ASP A 22 9.67 -7.50 6.97
CA ASP A 22 8.97 -8.01 5.80
C ASP A 22 7.66 -7.27 5.58
N ILE A 23 7.47 -6.75 4.37
CA ILE A 23 6.21 -6.15 3.96
C ILE A 23 5.35 -7.20 3.27
N ARG A 24 4.15 -7.44 3.79
CA ARG A 24 3.14 -8.28 3.15
C ARG A 24 2.16 -7.40 2.38
N PHE A 25 2.18 -7.48 1.07
CA PHE A 25 1.32 -6.63 0.22
C PHE A 25 -0.07 -7.21 0.04
N VAL A 26 -1.09 -6.33 0.17
CA VAL A 26 -2.45 -6.66 -0.24
C VAL A 26 -2.52 -6.61 -1.77
N ALA A 27 -2.81 -7.73 -2.41
CA ALA A 27 -2.73 -7.87 -3.85
C ALA A 27 -3.90 -8.71 -4.41
N LYS A 28 -4.18 -8.54 -5.71
CA LYS A 28 -5.22 -9.30 -6.40
C LYS A 28 -5.03 -10.81 -6.25
N ARG A 29 -6.09 -11.54 -5.89
CA ARG A 29 -6.09 -13.01 -5.78
C ARG A 29 -5.66 -13.69 -7.09
N GLU A 30 -5.97 -13.10 -8.24
CA GLU A 30 -5.60 -13.62 -9.54
C GLU A 30 -4.08 -13.72 -9.77
N LEU A 31 -3.27 -12.96 -9.03
CA LEU A 31 -1.81 -13.08 -9.10
C LEU A 31 -1.30 -14.42 -8.57
N LEU A 32 -2.10 -15.16 -7.80
CA LEU A 32 -1.76 -16.52 -7.33
C LEU A 32 -1.97 -17.61 -8.38
N LYS A 33 -2.49 -17.26 -9.56
CA LYS A 33 -2.68 -18.21 -10.66
C LYS A 33 -1.37 -18.48 -11.42
N PRO A 34 -1.22 -19.68 -12.04
CA PRO A 34 -0.09 -19.97 -12.92
C PRO A 34 0.05 -18.92 -14.05
N PRO A 35 1.25 -18.72 -14.60
CA PRO A 35 2.49 -19.45 -14.29
C PRO A 35 3.29 -18.89 -13.09
N PHE A 36 3.07 -17.65 -12.66
CA PHE A 36 3.89 -16.98 -11.64
C PHE A 36 3.32 -17.01 -10.22
N GLY A 37 2.19 -17.66 -10.01
CA GLY A 37 1.47 -17.65 -8.73
C GLY A 37 2.29 -18.18 -7.56
N PHE A 38 3.25 -19.10 -7.79
CA PHE A 38 4.11 -19.60 -6.73
C PHE A 38 5.05 -18.53 -6.17
N LEU A 39 5.58 -17.63 -7.00
CA LEU A 39 6.44 -16.51 -6.56
C LEU A 39 5.68 -15.55 -5.63
N PHE A 40 4.43 -15.24 -5.99
CA PHE A 40 3.57 -14.41 -5.14
C PHE A 40 3.19 -15.10 -3.83
N ARG A 41 3.02 -16.42 -3.81
CA ARG A 41 2.83 -17.18 -2.57
C ARG A 41 4.07 -17.12 -1.68
N MET A 42 5.25 -17.29 -2.24
CA MET A 42 6.51 -17.20 -1.49
C MET A 42 6.74 -15.81 -0.91
N SER A 43 6.33 -14.75 -1.62
CA SER A 43 6.41 -13.36 -1.09
C SER A 43 5.36 -13.05 -0.03
N GLY A 44 4.48 -14.00 0.30
CA GLY A 44 3.50 -13.87 1.39
C GLY A 44 2.49 -12.75 1.17
N ILE A 45 2.06 -12.53 -0.08
CA ILE A 45 1.00 -11.55 -0.36
C ILE A 45 -0.30 -11.92 0.35
N ILE A 46 -1.07 -10.90 0.73
CA ILE A 46 -2.43 -11.03 1.24
C ILE A 46 -3.37 -10.95 0.03
N PRO A 47 -3.94 -12.09 -0.42
CA PRO A 47 -4.81 -12.08 -1.60
C PRO A 47 -6.14 -11.44 -1.29
N VAL A 48 -6.63 -10.57 -2.15
CA VAL A 48 -7.95 -9.94 -2.06
C VAL A 48 -8.76 -10.15 -3.33
N ASP A 49 -10.00 -10.57 -3.18
CA ASP A 49 -10.98 -10.49 -4.23
C ASP A 49 -11.65 -9.11 -4.20
N ARG A 50 -11.38 -8.30 -5.21
CA ARG A 50 -11.87 -6.91 -5.28
C ARG A 50 -13.31 -6.80 -5.75
N LYS A 51 -13.92 -7.89 -6.22
CA LYS A 51 -15.30 -7.92 -6.71
C LYS A 51 -16.31 -8.11 -5.60
N ILE A 52 -15.86 -8.65 -4.47
CA ILE A 52 -16.67 -8.92 -3.29
C ILE A 52 -16.06 -8.28 -2.05
N HIS A 53 -16.84 -8.14 -0.99
CA HIS A 53 -16.29 -7.81 0.32
C HIS A 53 -15.57 -9.05 0.87
N ASP A 54 -14.25 -9.14 0.62
CA ASP A 54 -13.46 -10.32 1.00
C ASP A 54 -13.17 -10.31 2.51
N ALA A 55 -13.99 -11.06 3.25
CA ALA A 55 -13.89 -11.17 4.69
C ALA A 55 -12.58 -11.83 5.18
N THR A 56 -11.79 -12.45 4.28
CA THR A 56 -10.54 -13.12 4.66
C THR A 56 -9.36 -12.18 4.80
N VAL A 57 -9.46 -10.96 4.24
CA VAL A 57 -8.36 -9.98 4.22
C VAL A 57 -8.06 -9.46 5.63
N MET A 58 -9.06 -9.02 6.37
CA MET A 58 -8.87 -8.42 7.69
C MET A 58 -8.26 -9.39 8.71
N PRO A 59 -8.71 -10.63 8.85
CA PRO A 59 -8.06 -11.61 9.73
C PRO A 59 -6.58 -11.83 9.38
N ALA A 60 -6.23 -11.89 8.09
CA ALA A 60 -4.84 -12.02 7.65
C ALA A 60 -4.00 -10.79 8.00
N VAL A 61 -4.54 -9.59 7.79
CA VAL A 61 -3.91 -8.32 8.18
C VAL A 61 -3.70 -8.27 9.68
N ASN A 62 -4.74 -8.56 10.47
CA ASN A 62 -4.70 -8.52 11.93
C ASN A 62 -3.61 -9.45 12.48
N LYS A 63 -3.50 -10.67 11.93
CA LYS A 63 -2.44 -11.61 12.31
C LYS A 63 -1.05 -11.02 12.07
N ILE A 64 -0.78 -10.51 10.86
CA ILE A 64 0.53 -9.96 10.50
C ILE A 64 0.89 -8.77 11.39
N LEU A 65 -0.05 -7.86 11.63
CA LEU A 65 0.19 -6.67 12.44
C LEU A 65 0.38 -6.99 13.92
N SER A 66 -0.36 -7.97 14.48
CA SER A 66 -0.20 -8.44 15.87
C SER A 66 1.15 -9.12 16.10
N GLU A 67 1.71 -9.75 15.10
CA GLU A 67 3.05 -10.35 15.11
C GLU A 67 4.18 -9.33 14.89
N GLY A 68 3.86 -8.02 14.82
CA GLY A 68 4.83 -6.95 14.59
C GLY A 68 5.28 -6.80 13.14
N GLY A 69 4.61 -7.48 12.21
CA GLY A 69 4.86 -7.39 10.78
C GLY A 69 4.39 -6.06 10.17
N MET A 70 4.58 -5.91 8.88
CA MET A 70 4.19 -4.72 8.12
C MET A 70 3.29 -5.10 6.95
N VAL A 71 2.18 -4.39 6.79
CA VAL A 71 1.27 -4.55 5.65
C VAL A 71 1.48 -3.41 4.67
N GLY A 72 1.66 -3.75 3.39
CA GLY A 72 1.75 -2.82 2.27
C GLY A 72 0.43 -2.78 1.50
N ILE A 73 -0.09 -1.60 1.29
CA ILE A 73 -1.30 -1.41 0.50
C ILE A 73 -1.15 -0.24 -0.47
N PHE A 74 -1.64 -0.43 -1.68
CA PHE A 74 -1.81 0.63 -2.66
C PHE A 74 -3.30 1.03 -2.66
N PRO A 75 -3.68 2.11 -1.95
CA PRO A 75 -5.09 2.42 -1.73
C PRO A 75 -5.83 2.83 -3.01
N GLU A 76 -5.13 3.22 -4.06
CA GLU A 76 -5.69 3.40 -5.41
C GLU A 76 -6.35 2.13 -5.94
N GLY A 77 -5.89 0.97 -5.49
CA GLY A 77 -6.43 -0.34 -5.84
C GLY A 77 -6.06 -0.83 -7.24
N THR A 78 -5.35 -0.06 -8.03
CA THR A 78 -4.79 -0.42 -9.33
C THR A 78 -3.60 0.48 -9.64
N ILE A 79 -2.81 0.13 -10.65
CA ILE A 79 -1.74 0.98 -11.16
C ILE A 79 -2.37 2.22 -11.79
N ASN A 80 -1.95 3.40 -11.35
CA ASN A 80 -2.36 4.66 -11.95
C ASN A 80 -1.77 4.77 -13.36
N ARG A 81 -2.64 4.84 -14.36
CA ARG A 81 -2.30 5.01 -15.78
C ARG A 81 -2.94 6.27 -16.36
N THR A 82 -3.47 7.11 -15.50
CA THR A 82 -4.09 8.39 -15.85
C THR A 82 -3.05 9.51 -15.75
N ASP A 83 -3.40 10.70 -16.21
CA ASP A 83 -2.60 11.91 -16.06
C ASP A 83 -2.79 12.57 -14.68
N ASP A 84 -3.69 12.03 -13.86
CA ASP A 84 -3.89 12.50 -12.49
C ASP A 84 -2.70 12.15 -11.59
N ILE A 85 -2.39 13.03 -10.67
CA ILE A 85 -1.30 12.84 -9.69
C ILE A 85 -1.50 11.56 -8.89
N ILE A 86 -2.73 11.29 -8.45
CA ILE A 86 -3.17 10.05 -7.80
C ILE A 86 -4.60 9.73 -8.22
N MET A 87 -4.97 8.47 -8.17
CA MET A 87 -6.37 8.04 -8.21
C MET A 87 -7.00 8.13 -6.82
N PRO A 88 -8.34 8.27 -6.71
CA PRO A 88 -9.03 8.30 -5.41
C PRO A 88 -8.69 7.08 -4.55
N PHE A 89 -8.36 7.30 -3.29
CA PHE A 89 -7.99 6.23 -2.36
C PHE A 89 -9.21 5.48 -1.83
N LYS A 90 -9.09 4.16 -1.78
CA LYS A 90 -10.04 3.29 -1.09
C LYS A 90 -9.80 3.30 0.41
N LYS A 91 -10.85 3.12 1.17
CA LYS A 91 -10.88 3.21 2.64
C LYS A 91 -10.09 2.08 3.38
N GLY A 92 -9.54 1.10 2.64
CA GLY A 92 -8.90 -0.09 3.21
C GLY A 92 -7.70 0.20 4.12
N ALA A 93 -6.83 1.11 3.72
CA ALA A 93 -5.62 1.46 4.50
C ALA A 93 -5.98 2.05 5.88
N VAL A 94 -6.92 2.99 5.91
CA VAL A 94 -7.39 3.62 7.15
C VAL A 94 -8.13 2.62 8.04
N ARG A 95 -9.02 1.80 7.44
CA ARG A 95 -9.73 0.75 8.19
C ARG A 95 -8.76 -0.21 8.87
N MET A 96 -7.75 -0.71 8.16
CA MET A 96 -6.72 -1.61 8.71
C MET A 96 -5.97 -0.95 9.87
N SER A 97 -5.64 0.33 9.76
CA SER A 97 -4.97 1.09 10.81
C SER A 97 -5.84 1.23 12.06
N LEU A 98 -7.10 1.65 11.90
CA LEU A 98 -8.04 1.83 13.03
C LEU A 98 -8.33 0.52 13.75
N GLU A 99 -8.64 -0.56 13.01
CA GLU A 99 -8.96 -1.86 13.60
C GLU A 99 -7.77 -2.49 14.35
N ASN A 100 -6.53 -2.17 13.95
CA ASN A 100 -5.33 -2.73 14.57
C ASN A 100 -4.57 -1.73 15.46
N ASN A 101 -5.12 -0.53 15.67
CA ASN A 101 -4.45 0.55 16.41
C ASN A 101 -2.98 0.70 16.01
N CYS A 102 -2.71 0.77 14.71
CA CYS A 102 -1.37 0.87 14.16
C CYS A 102 -1.19 2.12 13.30
N LYS A 103 0.04 2.61 13.21
CA LYS A 103 0.38 3.79 12.40
C LYS A 103 0.29 3.50 10.91
N ILE A 104 -0.10 4.51 10.14
CA ILE A 104 0.05 4.56 8.69
C ILE A 104 1.36 5.28 8.37
N LEU A 105 2.23 4.62 7.58
CA LEU A 105 3.41 5.25 7.00
C LEU A 105 3.08 5.58 5.54
N PRO A 106 2.84 6.86 5.19
CA PRO A 106 2.58 7.27 3.81
C PRO A 106 3.88 7.24 3.00
N PHE A 107 3.78 6.89 1.73
CA PHE A 107 4.89 6.97 0.78
C PHE A 107 4.43 7.45 -0.59
N ALA A 108 5.37 7.98 -1.36
CA ALA A 108 5.19 8.32 -2.76
C ALA A 108 6.31 7.74 -3.61
N ILE A 109 5.96 7.20 -4.77
CA ILE A 109 6.88 6.81 -5.83
C ILE A 109 6.61 7.73 -7.01
N ASN A 110 7.64 8.43 -7.49
CA ASN A 110 7.54 9.35 -8.61
C ASN A 110 8.68 9.13 -9.60
N GLY A 111 8.39 9.35 -10.89
CA GLY A 111 9.37 9.25 -11.96
C GLY A 111 9.31 7.93 -12.73
N LYS A 112 10.34 7.71 -13.55
CA LYS A 112 10.42 6.54 -14.45
C LYS A 112 11.37 5.49 -13.89
N TYR A 113 11.06 4.23 -14.08
CA TYR A 113 11.92 3.09 -13.73
C TYR A 113 13.18 3.02 -14.62
N LYS A 114 13.99 4.09 -14.53
CA LYS A 114 15.30 4.23 -15.15
C LYS A 114 16.29 4.77 -14.10
N ARG A 115 17.56 4.36 -14.18
CA ARG A 115 18.61 4.79 -13.23
C ARG A 115 18.62 6.31 -13.08
N GLY A 116 18.54 6.79 -11.85
CA GLY A 116 18.55 8.21 -11.48
C GLY A 116 17.25 8.98 -11.79
N LYS A 117 16.20 8.32 -12.31
CA LYS A 117 14.93 8.97 -12.66
C LYS A 117 13.73 8.49 -11.83
N LEU A 118 13.96 7.59 -10.88
CA LEU A 118 12.95 7.11 -9.95
C LEU A 118 13.28 7.62 -8.56
N LYS A 119 12.31 8.24 -7.92
CA LYS A 119 12.41 8.71 -6.54
C LYS A 119 11.35 8.02 -5.70
N ILE A 120 11.70 7.67 -4.47
CA ILE A 120 10.76 7.23 -3.45
C ILE A 120 10.93 8.12 -2.23
N LYS A 121 9.83 8.52 -1.63
CA LYS A 121 9.82 9.31 -0.41
C LYS A 121 8.83 8.73 0.58
N PHE A 122 9.28 8.63 1.83
CA PHE A 122 8.44 8.23 2.95
C PHE A 122 8.11 9.48 3.79
N GLY A 123 6.88 9.57 4.25
CA GLY A 123 6.46 10.61 5.17
C GLY A 123 6.57 10.15 6.62
N ASP A 124 6.03 10.95 7.54
CA ASP A 124 5.97 10.59 8.95
C ASP A 124 4.85 9.60 9.22
N ALA A 125 5.15 8.57 10.00
CA ALA A 125 4.16 7.60 10.43
C ALA A 125 3.21 8.23 11.46
N TYR A 126 1.90 8.13 11.24
CA TYR A 126 0.87 8.76 12.07
C TYR A 126 -0.26 7.79 12.40
N PHE A 127 -0.96 8.03 13.49
CA PHE A 127 -2.24 7.39 13.79
C PHE A 127 -3.38 8.21 13.16
N PRO A 128 -4.43 7.57 12.60
CA PRO A 128 -5.67 8.28 12.31
C PRO A 128 -6.20 8.96 13.57
N GLU A 129 -6.56 10.25 13.45
CA GLU A 129 -6.97 11.07 14.60
C GLU A 129 -8.45 10.86 14.94
N THR A 130 -9.23 10.42 13.97
CA THR A 130 -10.69 10.23 14.10
C THR A 130 -11.12 8.87 13.60
N ASN A 131 -12.31 8.44 14.04
CA ASN A 131 -12.96 7.23 13.52
C ASN A 131 -13.69 7.48 12.19
N ASP A 132 -13.63 8.69 11.65
CA ASP A 132 -14.18 9.01 10.33
C ASP A 132 -13.23 8.54 9.24
N ILE A 133 -13.49 7.34 8.75
CA ILE A 133 -12.66 6.69 7.74
C ILE A 133 -12.54 7.52 6.45
N GLU A 134 -13.59 8.28 6.10
CA GLU A 134 -13.59 9.09 4.87
C GLU A 134 -12.67 10.30 5.01
N LYS A 135 -12.79 11.00 6.13
CA LYS A 135 -11.93 12.14 6.47
C LYS A 135 -10.45 11.73 6.54
N GLU A 136 -10.17 10.64 7.22
CA GLU A 136 -8.81 10.10 7.36
C GLU A 136 -8.24 9.59 6.02
N THR A 137 -9.09 9.05 5.12
CA THR A 137 -8.67 8.67 3.78
C THR A 137 -8.26 9.88 2.96
N LYS A 138 -9.01 10.98 3.02
CA LYS A 138 -8.66 12.26 2.36
C LYS A 138 -7.39 12.86 2.95
N LEU A 139 -7.17 12.73 4.26
CA LEU A 139 -5.92 13.17 4.90
C LEU A 139 -4.72 12.37 4.38
N LEU A 140 -4.87 11.05 4.22
CA LEU A 140 -3.84 10.19 3.63
C LEU A 140 -3.53 10.61 2.19
N GLU A 141 -4.55 10.88 1.36
CA GLU A 141 -4.38 11.40 0.00
C GLU A 141 -3.55 12.70 -0.01
N GLN A 142 -3.91 13.66 0.84
CA GLN A 142 -3.19 14.94 0.94
C GLN A 142 -1.72 14.75 1.35
N LYS A 143 -1.44 13.87 2.31
CA LYS A 143 -0.08 13.54 2.73
C LYS A 143 0.73 12.92 1.58
N VAL A 144 0.13 12.01 0.81
CA VAL A 144 0.79 11.37 -0.34
C VAL A 144 1.01 12.36 -1.47
N ILE A 145 0.05 13.23 -1.79
CA ILE A 145 0.22 14.31 -2.79
C ILE A 145 1.37 15.25 -2.41
N LYS A 146 1.46 15.61 -1.12
CA LYS A 146 2.58 16.43 -0.63
C LYS A 146 3.92 15.75 -0.90
N LEU A 147 4.03 14.45 -0.59
CA LEU A 147 5.26 13.68 -0.85
C LEU A 147 5.62 13.61 -2.34
N ILE A 148 4.63 13.49 -3.23
CA ILE A 148 4.85 13.49 -4.70
C ILE A 148 5.47 14.83 -5.12
N LYS A 149 4.90 15.95 -4.69
CA LYS A 149 5.40 17.31 -4.99
C LYS A 149 6.82 17.53 -4.45
N GLU A 150 7.14 16.95 -3.32
CA GLU A 150 8.48 17.00 -2.75
C GLU A 150 9.48 16.07 -3.45
N CYS A 151 9.01 15.17 -4.33
CA CYS A 151 9.83 14.33 -5.20
C CYS A 151 10.18 15.02 -6.54
N GLU A 152 9.51 16.08 -6.90
CA GLU A 152 9.82 16.84 -8.13
C GLU A 152 11.14 17.59 -7.97
#